data_595d86eec2fcde0c8e419f576bba068c
#
_entry.id   595d86eec2fcde0c8e419f576bba068c
#
_cell.length_a   1.000
_cell.length_b   1.000
_cell.length_c   1.000
_cell.angle_alpha   90.00
_cell.angle_beta   90.00
_cell.angle_gamma   90.00
#
_symmetry.space_group_name_H-M   'P 1'
#
loop_
_entity.id
_entity.type
_entity.pdbx_description
1 polymer ?
#
loop_
_entity_poly.entity_id
_entity_poly.type
_entity_poly.pdbx_seq_one_letter_code
_entity_poly.pdbx_strand_id
1 'polypeptide(L)'
;TDWRVEYPFVVLTPDTEEEMAVLVKACIGLGLTIVPRGGGTGYTGGAIPLSWRSAVINTEKLEKMSEVEMVSLPGIDHLVPTVWSQAGVVTQRVADAAERGGFVFAVDPTSIEASCIGGNIAMNAGGKKAVLWGTALDNLASWRMVTPDAQWLEVTRLDHNLGKIHDAEMASFELKYLEADGKTLVRTERLDIPGYKFRKEGLGKDVTDKFLSGLPGIQKEGCDGLITSARWV
;
A
#
# COMPACT_ATOMS: atom_id res chain seq x y z
N THR A 1 -25.64 -1.87 12.82
CA THR A 1 -24.93 -2.93 12.11
C THR A 1 -24.49 -3.96 13.14
N ASP A 2 -24.96 -5.18 13.01
CA ASP A 2 -24.61 -6.28 13.91
C ASP A 2 -23.23 -6.82 13.51
N TRP A 3 -22.20 -6.31 14.15
CA TRP A 3 -20.82 -6.75 13.93
C TRP A 3 -20.56 -7.98 14.78
N ARG A 4 -20.54 -9.14 14.15
CA ARG A 4 -20.00 -10.34 14.79
C ARG A 4 -18.49 -10.24 14.74
N VAL A 5 -17.87 -10.10 15.90
CA VAL A 5 -16.42 -10.05 16.05
C VAL A 5 -15.99 -11.25 16.89
N GLU A 6 -14.83 -11.79 16.57
CA GLU A 6 -14.21 -12.89 17.32
C GLU A 6 -12.83 -12.46 17.81
N TYR A 7 -12.38 -13.08 18.90
CA TYR A 7 -11.00 -12.94 19.31
C TYR A 7 -10.11 -13.75 18.35
N PRO A 8 -9.02 -13.18 17.83
CA PRO A 8 -8.09 -13.93 17.01
C PRO A 8 -7.36 -14.96 17.84
N PHE A 9 -6.88 -16.03 17.20
CA PHE A 9 -5.99 -16.99 17.83
C PHE A 9 -4.70 -16.31 18.34
N VAL A 10 -4.16 -15.38 17.56
CA VAL A 10 -2.95 -14.63 17.88
C VAL A 10 -2.96 -13.25 17.27
N VAL A 11 -2.31 -12.30 17.94
CA VAL A 11 -1.93 -10.99 17.39
C VAL A 11 -0.41 -10.99 17.27
N LEU A 12 0.09 -10.76 16.06
CA LEU A 12 1.51 -10.68 15.75
C LEU A 12 1.86 -9.24 15.42
N THR A 13 2.92 -8.73 16.02
CA THR A 13 3.40 -7.37 15.79
C THR A 13 4.89 -7.46 15.42
N PRO A 14 5.22 -7.59 14.11
CA PRO A 14 6.61 -7.70 13.68
C PRO A 14 7.40 -6.45 14.06
N ASP A 15 8.62 -6.64 14.55
CA ASP A 15 9.53 -5.55 14.90
C ASP A 15 10.25 -5.01 13.65
N THR A 16 10.40 -5.85 12.63
CA THR A 16 11.08 -5.53 11.38
C THR A 16 10.30 -6.01 10.17
N GLU A 17 10.58 -5.40 9.02
CA GLU A 17 9.95 -5.77 7.75
C GLU A 17 10.31 -7.21 7.34
N GLU A 18 11.54 -7.64 7.63
CA GLU A 18 12.09 -8.95 7.26
C GLU A 18 11.33 -10.12 7.92
N GLU A 19 10.73 -9.90 9.08
CA GLU A 19 9.95 -10.93 9.77
C GLU A 19 8.63 -11.26 9.06
N MET A 20 8.14 -10.35 8.21
CA MET A 20 6.78 -10.45 7.65
C MET A 20 6.54 -11.74 6.87
N ALA A 21 7.45 -12.12 5.96
CA ALA A 21 7.28 -13.32 5.14
C ALA A 21 7.30 -14.61 5.99
N VAL A 22 8.12 -14.64 7.02
CA VAL A 22 8.19 -15.80 7.96
C VAL A 22 6.89 -15.93 8.75
N LEU A 23 6.35 -14.82 9.25
CA LEU A 23 5.08 -14.80 9.99
C LEU A 23 3.91 -15.23 9.09
N VAL A 24 3.83 -14.71 7.85
CA VAL A 24 2.83 -15.12 6.87
C VAL A 24 2.92 -16.61 6.60
N LYS A 25 4.12 -17.14 6.34
CA LYS A 25 4.34 -18.59 6.12
C LYS A 25 3.92 -19.44 7.30
N ALA A 26 4.22 -19.01 8.52
CA ALA A 26 3.80 -19.70 9.73
C ALA A 26 2.27 -19.73 9.88
N CYS A 27 1.59 -18.60 9.66
CA CYS A 27 0.14 -18.51 9.70
C CYS A 27 -0.52 -19.44 8.67
N ILE A 28 0.00 -19.48 7.45
CA ILE A 28 -0.47 -20.39 6.39
C ILE A 28 -0.30 -21.86 6.84
N GLY A 29 0.88 -22.22 7.35
CA GLY A 29 1.16 -23.57 7.83
C GLY A 29 0.25 -24.04 8.97
N LEU A 30 -0.26 -23.10 9.78
CA LEU A 30 -1.22 -23.35 10.85
C LEU A 30 -2.68 -23.28 10.39
N GLY A 31 -2.94 -22.97 9.13
CA GLY A 31 -4.28 -22.81 8.57
C GLY A 31 -5.06 -21.65 9.19
N LEU A 32 -4.36 -20.56 9.56
CA LEU A 32 -4.96 -19.36 10.13
C LEU A 32 -5.33 -18.37 9.01
N THR A 33 -6.50 -17.75 9.14
CA THR A 33 -6.86 -16.60 8.31
C THR A 33 -6.06 -15.40 8.74
N ILE A 34 -5.30 -14.81 7.82
CA ILE A 34 -4.49 -13.62 8.10
C ILE A 34 -5.37 -12.37 7.96
N VAL A 35 -5.34 -11.52 8.98
CA VAL A 35 -6.02 -10.23 9.02
C VAL A 35 -4.95 -9.14 9.13
N PRO A 36 -4.61 -8.44 8.03
CA PRO A 36 -3.69 -7.31 8.09
C PRO A 36 -4.30 -6.14 8.87
N ARG A 37 -3.53 -5.51 9.73
CA ARG A 37 -3.97 -4.37 10.50
C ARG A 37 -2.89 -3.28 10.57
N GLY A 38 -3.26 -2.07 10.18
CA GLY A 38 -2.55 -0.83 10.51
C GLY A 38 -3.33 -0.07 11.58
N GLY A 39 -3.74 1.18 11.33
CA GLY A 39 -4.56 1.96 12.27
C GLY A 39 -5.99 1.46 12.50
N GLY A 40 -6.47 0.51 11.71
CA GLY A 40 -7.82 -0.08 11.86
C GLY A 40 -8.97 0.91 11.54
N THR A 41 -8.69 1.98 10.81
CA THR A 41 -9.64 3.07 10.54
C THR A 41 -10.56 2.83 9.34
N GLY A 42 -10.40 1.73 8.60
CA GLY A 42 -11.18 1.42 7.41
C GLY A 42 -12.66 1.13 7.73
N TYR A 43 -13.56 1.69 6.94
CA TYR A 43 -15.01 1.55 7.16
C TYR A 43 -15.56 0.16 6.83
N THR A 44 -14.84 -0.66 6.07
CA THR A 44 -15.25 -2.02 5.69
C THR A 44 -15.13 -3.02 6.83
N GLY A 45 -14.41 -2.66 7.91
CA GLY A 45 -14.16 -3.56 9.03
C GLY A 45 -13.16 -4.69 8.72
N GLY A 46 -12.38 -4.59 7.63
CA GLY A 46 -11.43 -5.62 7.21
C GLY A 46 -10.30 -5.93 8.21
N ALA A 47 -10.07 -5.03 9.18
CA ALA A 47 -9.09 -5.25 10.26
C ALA A 47 -9.66 -6.01 11.48
N ILE A 48 -10.89 -6.51 11.40
CA ILE A 48 -11.60 -7.16 12.50
C ILE A 48 -11.74 -8.65 12.22
N PRO A 49 -11.25 -9.55 13.11
CA PRO A 49 -11.43 -10.98 12.96
C PRO A 49 -12.90 -11.40 13.04
N LEU A 50 -13.32 -12.29 12.16
CA LEU A 50 -14.66 -12.91 12.16
C LEU A 50 -14.62 -14.38 12.55
N SER A 51 -13.44 -14.92 12.86
CA SER A 51 -13.22 -16.30 13.27
C SER A 51 -12.07 -16.34 14.26
N TRP A 52 -12.19 -17.21 15.28
CA TRP A 52 -11.12 -17.48 16.21
C TRP A 52 -9.86 -18.09 15.51
N ARG A 53 -10.04 -18.75 14.35
CA ARG A 53 -8.93 -19.28 13.54
C ARG A 53 -8.30 -18.18 12.67
N SER A 54 -7.95 -17.06 13.29
CA SER A 54 -7.31 -15.94 12.61
C SER A 54 -6.05 -15.48 13.35
N ALA A 55 -5.13 -14.92 12.59
CA ALA A 55 -3.97 -14.19 13.07
C ALA A 55 -4.10 -12.75 12.61
N VAL A 56 -4.10 -11.81 13.53
CA VAL A 56 -3.98 -10.39 13.20
C VAL A 56 -2.50 -10.06 13.11
N ILE A 57 -2.06 -9.59 11.95
CA ILE A 57 -0.69 -9.06 11.78
C ILE A 57 -0.78 -7.54 11.82
N ASN A 58 -0.33 -6.98 12.94
CA ASN A 58 -0.37 -5.55 13.21
C ASN A 58 0.96 -4.90 12.82
N THR A 59 0.92 -3.93 11.92
CA THR A 59 2.11 -3.28 11.35
C THR A 59 2.60 -2.08 12.16
N GLU A 60 2.06 -1.81 13.33
CA GLU A 60 2.31 -0.58 14.10
C GLU A 60 3.79 -0.30 14.41
N LYS A 61 4.63 -1.34 14.53
CA LYS A 61 6.07 -1.19 14.76
C LYS A 61 6.89 -0.96 13.48
N LEU A 62 6.30 -1.14 12.31
CA LEU A 62 6.93 -0.80 11.04
C LEU A 62 6.80 0.71 10.79
N GLU A 63 7.54 1.50 11.56
CA GLU A 63 7.35 2.96 11.63
C GLU A 63 8.55 3.79 11.12
N LYS A 64 9.52 3.16 10.44
CA LYS A 64 10.65 3.86 9.83
C LYS A 64 10.17 4.65 8.62
N MET A 65 10.71 5.86 8.48
CA MET A 65 10.46 6.73 7.32
C MET A 65 11.65 7.65 7.07
N SER A 66 11.77 8.14 5.84
CA SER A 66 12.71 9.19 5.49
C SER A 66 12.06 10.58 5.63
N GLU A 67 12.89 11.62 5.65
CA GLU A 67 12.47 12.97 5.26
C GLU A 67 12.29 13.02 3.75
N VAL A 68 11.95 14.20 3.19
CA VAL A 68 11.85 14.37 1.73
C VAL A 68 13.23 14.17 1.09
N GLU A 69 13.29 13.27 0.14
CA GLU A 69 14.48 12.94 -0.65
C GLU A 69 14.24 13.24 -2.12
N MET A 70 15.19 13.88 -2.76
CA MET A 70 15.19 14.09 -4.22
C MET A 70 15.76 12.84 -4.90
N VAL A 71 14.93 12.06 -5.57
CA VAL A 71 15.33 10.78 -6.19
C VAL A 71 15.05 10.76 -7.69
N SER A 72 15.84 9.98 -8.41
CA SER A 72 15.54 9.62 -9.80
C SER A 72 14.49 8.52 -9.83
N LEU A 73 13.41 8.72 -10.57
CA LEU A 73 12.38 7.71 -10.82
C LEU A 73 12.51 7.18 -12.25
N PRO A 74 12.16 5.90 -12.49
CA PRO A 74 12.22 5.33 -13.84
C PRO A 74 11.37 6.13 -14.84
N GLY A 75 11.98 6.50 -15.97
CA GLY A 75 11.33 7.24 -17.05
C GLY A 75 11.19 8.75 -16.82
N ILE A 76 11.67 9.30 -15.71
CA ILE A 76 11.66 10.74 -15.43
C ILE A 76 13.09 11.27 -15.53
N ASP A 77 13.28 12.36 -16.27
CA ASP A 77 14.57 12.97 -16.60
C ASP A 77 15.11 13.95 -15.55
N HIS A 78 14.35 14.18 -14.50
CA HIS A 78 14.71 15.07 -13.37
C HIS A 78 14.50 14.37 -12.02
N LEU A 79 15.08 14.94 -10.97
CA LEU A 79 14.88 14.45 -9.61
C LEU A 79 13.49 14.83 -9.10
N VAL A 80 12.83 13.89 -8.43
CA VAL A 80 11.48 14.05 -7.89
C VAL A 80 11.56 14.04 -6.36
N PRO A 81 10.88 14.97 -5.67
CA PRO A 81 10.76 14.91 -4.22
C PRO A 81 9.92 13.70 -3.81
N THR A 82 10.44 12.87 -2.93
CA THR A 82 9.75 11.67 -2.45
C THR A 82 9.95 11.46 -0.97
N VAL A 83 9.04 10.70 -0.35
CA VAL A 83 9.20 10.17 1.01
C VAL A 83 9.09 8.66 0.93
N TRP A 84 10.06 7.96 1.53
CA TRP A 84 9.93 6.52 1.79
C TRP A 84 9.38 6.29 3.20
N SER A 85 8.48 5.31 3.35
CA SER A 85 7.93 4.95 4.66
C SER A 85 7.52 3.49 4.75
N GLN A 86 7.63 2.92 5.94
CA GLN A 86 7.08 1.61 6.27
C GLN A 86 5.55 1.70 6.49
N ALA A 87 4.89 0.55 6.43
CA ALA A 87 3.43 0.44 6.41
C ALA A 87 2.73 0.92 7.69
N GLY A 88 3.40 0.84 8.85
CA GLY A 88 2.87 1.27 10.14
C GLY A 88 2.98 2.77 10.41
N VAL A 89 3.69 3.51 9.56
CA VAL A 89 3.81 4.97 9.71
C VAL A 89 2.44 5.60 9.63
N VAL A 90 2.10 6.42 10.63
CA VAL A 90 0.85 7.20 10.63
C VAL A 90 0.90 8.23 9.50
N THR A 91 -0.17 8.33 8.75
CA THR A 91 -0.27 9.17 7.54
C THR A 91 0.11 10.63 7.81
N GLN A 92 -0.30 11.18 8.96
CA GLN A 92 0.05 12.55 9.36
C GLN A 92 1.56 12.78 9.39
N ARG A 93 2.36 11.79 9.85
CA ARG A 93 3.83 11.95 9.91
C ARG A 93 4.45 12.15 8.52
N VAL A 94 3.91 11.48 7.49
CA VAL A 94 4.36 11.68 6.11
C VAL A 94 3.96 13.08 5.62
N ALA A 95 2.74 13.51 5.93
CA ALA A 95 2.28 14.86 5.60
C ALA A 95 3.15 15.95 6.25
N ASP A 96 3.50 15.77 7.54
CA ASP A 96 4.38 16.69 8.27
C ASP A 96 5.79 16.74 7.68
N ALA A 97 6.33 15.60 7.22
CA ALA A 97 7.63 15.54 6.57
C ALA A 97 7.60 16.28 5.22
N ALA A 98 6.54 16.10 4.44
CA ALA A 98 6.34 16.83 3.18
C ALA A 98 6.27 18.33 3.43
N GLU A 99 5.49 18.78 4.42
CA GLU A 99 5.35 20.20 4.79
C GLU A 99 6.68 20.81 5.20
N ARG A 100 7.47 20.11 6.04
CA ARG A 100 8.82 20.56 6.41
C ARG A 100 9.74 20.70 5.19
N GLY A 101 9.56 19.86 4.18
CA GLY A 101 10.28 19.95 2.90
C GLY A 101 9.75 21.00 1.94
N GLY A 102 8.67 21.71 2.28
CA GLY A 102 8.02 22.70 1.40
C GLY A 102 7.09 22.07 0.34
N PHE A 103 6.64 20.83 0.57
CA PHE A 103 5.79 20.06 -0.34
C PHE A 103 4.44 19.71 0.32
N VAL A 104 3.54 19.16 -0.47
CA VAL A 104 2.22 18.71 -0.01
C VAL A 104 2.09 17.21 -0.22
N PHE A 105 1.81 16.48 0.86
CA PHE A 105 1.39 15.09 0.75
C PHE A 105 -0.08 15.01 0.34
N ALA A 106 -0.37 14.32 -0.76
CA ALA A 106 -1.69 14.34 -1.39
C ALA A 106 -2.73 13.46 -0.69
N VAL A 107 -2.30 12.42 0.01
CA VAL A 107 -3.19 11.44 0.66
C VAL A 107 -3.62 11.95 2.03
N ASP A 108 -4.84 12.50 2.12
CA ASP A 108 -5.37 13.16 3.31
C ASP A 108 -6.75 12.61 3.74
N PRO A 109 -6.87 11.31 4.08
CA PRO A 109 -8.12 10.78 4.59
C PRO A 109 -8.55 11.51 5.86
N THR A 110 -9.86 11.51 6.16
CA THR A 110 -10.37 12.12 7.41
C THR A 110 -9.74 11.53 8.67
N SER A 111 -9.22 10.31 8.57
CA SER A 111 -8.51 9.59 9.63
C SER A 111 -6.98 9.77 9.58
N ILE A 112 -6.47 10.84 8.98
CA ILE A 112 -5.04 11.06 8.72
C ILE A 112 -4.16 10.90 9.97
N GLU A 113 -4.67 11.29 11.13
CA GLU A 113 -3.97 11.21 12.43
C GLU A 113 -3.90 9.79 13.01
N ALA A 114 -4.67 8.84 12.45
CA ALA A 114 -4.77 7.47 12.95
C ALA A 114 -4.56 6.39 11.87
N SER A 115 -4.79 6.71 10.59
CA SER A 115 -4.55 5.78 9.49
C SER A 115 -3.05 5.59 9.25
N CYS A 116 -2.69 4.40 8.78
CA CYS A 116 -1.30 4.06 8.46
C CYS A 116 -1.10 3.90 6.96
N ILE A 117 0.13 4.10 6.52
CA ILE A 117 0.53 4.08 5.11
C ILE A 117 0.14 2.78 4.40
N GLY A 118 0.36 1.61 5.01
CA GLY A 118 -0.04 0.33 4.41
C GLY A 118 -1.54 0.24 4.17
N GLY A 119 -2.34 0.75 5.12
CA GLY A 119 -3.79 0.84 4.98
C GLY A 119 -4.22 1.82 3.87
N ASN A 120 -3.54 2.95 3.74
CA ASN A 120 -3.82 3.91 2.67
C ASN A 120 -3.62 3.29 1.29
N ILE A 121 -2.60 2.45 1.12
CA ILE A 121 -2.36 1.71 -0.12
C ILE A 121 -3.43 0.64 -0.33
N ALA A 122 -3.64 -0.22 0.67
CA ALA A 122 -4.58 -1.33 0.59
C ALA A 122 -6.01 -0.88 0.28
N MET A 123 -6.39 0.32 0.72
CA MET A 123 -7.71 0.93 0.49
C MET A 123 -7.73 1.93 -0.67
N ASN A 124 -6.59 2.24 -1.28
CA ASN A 124 -6.42 3.35 -2.22
C ASN A 124 -7.00 4.65 -1.66
N ALA A 125 -6.51 5.04 -0.49
CA ALA A 125 -7.05 6.17 0.25
C ALA A 125 -6.90 7.50 -0.51
N GLY A 126 -7.90 8.33 -0.34
CA GLY A 126 -7.91 9.72 -0.78
C GLY A 126 -8.55 10.59 0.28
N GLY A 127 -8.69 11.85 0.02
CA GLY A 127 -9.34 12.82 0.90
C GLY A 127 -9.76 14.05 0.10
N LYS A 128 -9.78 15.20 0.73
CA LYS A 128 -10.15 16.47 0.06
C LYS A 128 -9.15 16.82 -1.06
N LYS A 129 -7.88 16.56 -0.82
CA LYS A 129 -6.79 16.83 -1.78
C LYS A 129 -6.86 15.93 -3.02
N ALA A 130 -7.53 14.77 -2.94
CA ALA A 130 -7.69 13.85 -4.06
C ALA A 130 -8.40 14.47 -5.28
N VAL A 131 -9.20 15.51 -5.05
CA VAL A 131 -9.81 16.29 -6.14
C VAL A 131 -8.75 16.82 -7.13
N LEU A 132 -7.63 17.29 -6.59
CA LEU A 132 -6.55 17.88 -7.37
C LEU A 132 -5.45 16.85 -7.70
N TRP A 133 -5.00 16.09 -6.71
CA TRP A 133 -3.81 15.24 -6.81
C TRP A 133 -4.10 13.74 -6.88
N GLY A 134 -5.37 13.33 -6.89
CA GLY A 134 -5.74 11.91 -6.94
C GLY A 134 -5.65 11.20 -5.59
N THR A 135 -5.62 9.88 -5.65
CA THR A 135 -5.61 8.97 -4.51
C THR A 135 -4.21 8.42 -4.21
N ALA A 136 -4.09 7.46 -3.30
CA ALA A 136 -2.83 6.82 -2.99
C ALA A 136 -2.11 6.28 -4.24
N LEU A 137 -2.84 5.61 -5.13
CA LEU A 137 -2.27 5.06 -6.37
C LEU A 137 -1.62 6.12 -7.26
N ASP A 138 -2.23 7.29 -7.36
CA ASP A 138 -1.73 8.38 -8.20
C ASP A 138 -0.37 8.90 -7.72
N ASN A 139 -0.10 8.75 -6.41
CA ASN A 139 1.04 9.33 -5.72
C ASN A 139 2.10 8.29 -5.31
N LEU A 140 1.96 7.02 -5.73
CA LEU A 140 2.92 5.96 -5.44
C LEU A 140 3.96 5.80 -6.55
N ALA A 141 5.25 5.91 -6.21
CA ALA A 141 6.35 5.53 -7.08
C ALA A 141 6.66 4.03 -7.00
N SER A 142 6.61 3.46 -5.79
CA SER A 142 6.82 2.03 -5.56
C SER A 142 6.25 1.59 -4.22
N TRP A 143 6.02 0.29 -4.09
CA TRP A 143 5.68 -0.32 -2.80
C TRP A 143 6.20 -1.75 -2.73
N ARG A 144 6.32 -2.24 -1.50
CA ARG A 144 6.76 -3.59 -1.20
C ARG A 144 5.70 -4.30 -0.38
N MET A 145 5.51 -5.58 -0.64
CA MET A 145 4.51 -6.39 0.05
C MET A 145 4.93 -7.85 0.15
N VAL A 146 4.29 -8.58 1.06
CA VAL A 146 4.36 -10.04 1.13
C VAL A 146 3.06 -10.61 0.59
N THR A 147 3.17 -11.49 -0.39
CA THR A 147 2.05 -12.15 -1.07
C THR A 147 1.43 -13.28 -0.23
N PRO A 148 0.23 -13.80 -0.59
CA PRO A 148 -0.41 -14.88 0.15
C PRO A 148 0.35 -16.21 0.16
N ASP A 149 1.35 -16.39 -0.70
CA ASP A 149 2.26 -17.54 -0.73
C ASP A 149 3.60 -17.27 -0.01
N ALA A 150 3.65 -16.19 0.77
CA ALA A 150 4.80 -15.74 1.56
C ALA A 150 6.06 -15.40 0.74
N GLN A 151 5.88 -15.01 -0.52
CA GLN A 151 6.94 -14.38 -1.31
C GLN A 151 6.95 -12.87 -1.12
N TRP A 152 8.10 -12.26 -1.34
CA TRP A 152 8.18 -10.80 -1.45
C TRP A 152 7.83 -10.35 -2.86
N LEU A 153 7.14 -9.23 -2.94
CA LEU A 153 6.84 -8.54 -4.19
C LEU A 153 7.18 -7.07 -4.07
N GLU A 154 8.01 -6.60 -4.98
CA GLU A 154 8.29 -5.17 -5.17
C GLU A 154 7.59 -4.70 -6.44
N VAL A 155 6.80 -3.65 -6.33
CA VAL A 155 6.11 -3.03 -7.45
C VAL A 155 6.67 -1.62 -7.65
N THR A 156 7.17 -1.35 -8.84
CA THR A 156 7.71 -0.03 -9.20
C THR A 156 6.94 0.51 -10.40
N ARG A 157 6.41 1.72 -10.28
CA ARG A 157 5.79 2.42 -11.39
C ARG A 157 6.86 2.95 -12.33
N LEU A 158 6.72 2.60 -13.59
CA LEU A 158 7.57 3.11 -14.67
C LEU A 158 6.88 4.33 -15.30
N ASP A 159 7.67 5.28 -15.80
CA ASP A 159 7.17 6.47 -16.50
C ASP A 159 6.05 7.20 -15.71
N HIS A 160 6.30 7.50 -14.44
CA HIS A 160 5.33 8.18 -13.58
C HIS A 160 4.97 9.56 -14.15
N ASN A 161 3.69 9.81 -14.44
CA ASN A 161 3.25 11.07 -15.04
C ASN A 161 3.13 12.23 -14.02
N LEU A 162 3.51 12.04 -12.76
CA LEU A 162 3.42 13.01 -11.65
C LEU A 162 2.04 13.68 -11.55
N GLY A 163 1.01 12.93 -11.89
CA GLY A 163 -0.39 13.37 -11.92
C GLY A 163 -1.31 12.17 -11.79
N LYS A 164 -2.60 12.36 -12.08
CA LYS A 164 -3.58 11.29 -11.98
C LYS A 164 -3.25 10.20 -12.99
N ILE A 165 -3.22 8.95 -12.53
CA ILE A 165 -2.80 7.80 -13.32
C ILE A 165 -3.69 7.56 -14.54
N HIS A 166 -4.99 7.90 -14.44
CA HIS A 166 -5.93 7.74 -15.54
C HIS A 166 -5.76 8.76 -16.67
N ASP A 167 -4.94 9.81 -16.47
CA ASP A 167 -4.59 10.78 -17.51
C ASP A 167 -3.44 10.29 -18.39
N ALA A 168 -2.72 9.24 -17.94
CA ALA A 168 -1.71 8.58 -18.77
C ALA A 168 -2.38 7.68 -19.82
N GLU A 169 -1.83 7.62 -21.04
CA GLU A 169 -2.28 6.66 -22.06
C GLU A 169 -2.08 5.23 -21.56
N MET A 170 -0.91 4.95 -21.00
CA MET A 170 -0.51 3.67 -20.43
C MET A 170 0.20 3.90 -19.09
N ALA A 171 -0.17 3.16 -18.08
CA ALA A 171 0.58 3.07 -16.83
C ALA A 171 1.29 1.72 -16.77
N SER A 172 2.61 1.77 -16.65
CA SER A 172 3.47 0.59 -16.65
C SER A 172 4.07 0.35 -15.28
N PHE A 173 4.15 -0.93 -14.89
CA PHE A 173 4.71 -1.34 -13.62
C PHE A 173 5.71 -2.49 -13.82
N GLU A 174 6.81 -2.45 -13.09
CA GLU A 174 7.73 -3.57 -12.91
C GLU A 174 7.38 -4.29 -11.62
N LEU A 175 7.19 -5.61 -11.70
CA LEU A 175 6.88 -6.49 -10.59
C LEU A 175 8.07 -7.43 -10.38
N LYS A 176 8.79 -7.30 -9.27
CA LYS A 176 9.89 -8.19 -8.88
C LYS A 176 9.44 -9.11 -7.77
N TYR A 177 9.37 -10.39 -8.07
CA TYR A 177 9.09 -11.44 -7.09
C TYR A 177 10.40 -11.95 -6.51
N LEU A 178 10.50 -11.95 -5.18
CA LEU A 178 11.68 -12.38 -4.45
C LEU A 178 11.33 -13.56 -3.55
N GLU A 179 12.32 -14.36 -3.21
CA GLU A 179 12.19 -15.43 -2.22
C GLU A 179 11.82 -14.88 -0.83
N ALA A 180 11.53 -15.76 0.12
CA ALA A 180 11.21 -15.40 1.49
C ALA A 180 12.31 -14.60 2.22
N ASP A 181 13.55 -14.64 1.72
CA ASP A 181 14.67 -13.83 2.21
C ASP A 181 14.55 -12.34 1.83
N GLY A 182 13.61 -12.00 0.95
CA GLY A 182 13.37 -10.66 0.45
C GLY A 182 14.51 -10.07 -0.40
N LYS A 183 15.41 -10.91 -0.91
CA LYS A 183 16.62 -10.48 -1.65
C LYS A 183 16.84 -11.28 -2.94
N THR A 184 16.63 -12.59 -2.88
CA THR A 184 16.86 -13.48 -4.02
C THR A 184 15.75 -13.32 -5.05
N LEU A 185 16.10 -12.78 -6.24
CA LEU A 185 15.14 -12.55 -7.32
C LEU A 185 14.68 -13.89 -7.92
N VAL A 186 13.37 -14.12 -7.96
CA VAL A 186 12.73 -15.29 -8.59
C VAL A 186 12.38 -14.98 -10.02
N ARG A 187 11.66 -13.88 -10.25
CA ARG A 187 11.22 -13.44 -11.58
C ARG A 187 10.90 -11.95 -11.59
N THR A 188 10.92 -11.38 -12.78
CA THR A 188 10.45 -10.03 -13.06
C THR A 188 9.33 -10.10 -14.09
N GLU A 189 8.27 -9.37 -13.87
CA GLU A 189 7.15 -9.22 -14.79
C GLU A 189 6.92 -7.74 -15.09
N ARG A 190 6.43 -7.43 -16.27
CA ARG A 190 5.93 -6.10 -16.62
C ARG A 190 4.42 -6.16 -16.74
N LEU A 191 3.74 -5.21 -16.10
CA LEU A 191 2.29 -5.04 -16.16
C LEU A 191 1.97 -3.69 -16.77
N ASP A 192 1.35 -3.69 -17.94
CA ASP A 192 0.92 -2.48 -18.64
C ASP A 192 -0.61 -2.38 -18.57
N ILE A 193 -1.11 -1.27 -18.05
CA ILE A 193 -2.53 -1.03 -17.85
C ILE A 193 -2.90 0.29 -18.52
N PRO A 194 -3.83 0.30 -19.48
CA PRO A 194 -4.34 1.54 -20.05
C PRO A 194 -4.90 2.47 -18.98
N GLY A 195 -4.50 3.75 -19.02
CA GLY A 195 -4.86 4.72 -17.99
C GLY A 195 -6.35 4.81 -17.71
N TYR A 196 -7.19 4.79 -18.76
CA TYR A 196 -8.64 4.86 -18.60
C TYR A 196 -9.25 3.75 -17.73
N LYS A 197 -8.56 2.61 -17.56
CA LYS A 197 -9.02 1.49 -16.72
C LYS A 197 -8.90 1.78 -15.22
N PHE A 198 -8.12 2.78 -14.82
CA PHE A 198 -8.00 3.17 -13.42
C PHE A 198 -9.17 3.99 -12.90
N ARG A 199 -10.03 4.46 -13.80
CA ARG A 199 -11.21 5.26 -13.45
C ARG A 199 -12.46 4.60 -14.01
N LYS A 200 -13.48 4.44 -13.16
CA LYS A 200 -14.76 3.90 -13.59
C LYS A 200 -15.54 4.95 -14.35
N GLU A 201 -15.92 4.63 -15.60
CA GLU A 201 -16.70 5.52 -16.45
C GLU A 201 -18.07 5.86 -15.83
N GLY A 202 -18.53 7.08 -16.02
CA GLY A 202 -19.84 7.55 -15.56
C GLY A 202 -19.95 7.84 -14.07
N LEU A 203 -18.96 7.49 -13.27
CA LEU A 203 -18.87 7.90 -11.88
C LEU A 203 -17.95 9.12 -11.78
N GLY A 204 -18.23 10.00 -10.84
CA GLY A 204 -17.47 11.23 -10.65
C GLY A 204 -15.97 11.00 -10.46
N LYS A 205 -15.24 12.07 -10.23
CA LYS A 205 -13.81 12.01 -9.88
C LYS A 205 -13.55 11.01 -8.76
N ASP A 206 -12.33 10.53 -8.67
CA ASP A 206 -11.80 9.73 -7.57
C ASP A 206 -12.38 8.32 -7.42
N VAL A 207 -13.16 7.85 -8.38
CA VAL A 207 -13.65 6.48 -8.40
C VAL A 207 -12.69 5.63 -9.23
N THR A 208 -11.93 4.80 -8.55
CA THR A 208 -11.00 3.85 -9.15
C THR A 208 -11.67 2.50 -9.35
N ASP A 209 -11.40 1.84 -10.47
CA ASP A 209 -11.85 0.46 -10.68
C ASP A 209 -11.11 -0.47 -9.72
N LYS A 210 -11.84 -1.20 -8.89
CA LYS A 210 -11.26 -2.11 -7.89
C LYS A 210 -10.45 -3.26 -8.48
N PHE A 211 -10.74 -3.67 -9.70
CA PHE A 211 -9.99 -4.74 -10.35
C PHE A 211 -8.56 -4.34 -10.72
N LEU A 212 -8.33 -3.08 -11.09
CA LEU A 212 -7.03 -2.53 -11.47
C LEU A 212 -6.20 -3.48 -12.35
N SER A 213 -6.86 -4.24 -13.22
CA SER A 213 -6.25 -5.19 -14.16
C SER A 213 -5.17 -6.10 -13.52
N GLY A 214 -5.37 -6.48 -12.26
CA GLY A 214 -4.44 -7.35 -11.53
C GLY A 214 -3.28 -6.66 -10.83
N LEU A 215 -3.27 -5.33 -10.74
CA LEU A 215 -2.23 -4.60 -10.00
C LEU A 215 -2.25 -4.99 -8.51
N PRO A 216 -1.15 -5.57 -7.97
CA PRO A 216 -1.13 -6.08 -6.61
C PRO A 216 -1.15 -4.98 -5.55
N GLY A 217 -1.76 -5.25 -4.41
CA GLY A 217 -1.72 -4.45 -3.18
C GLY A 217 -2.68 -3.28 -3.15
N ILE A 218 -2.91 -2.62 -4.28
CA ILE A 218 -3.74 -1.41 -4.36
C ILE A 218 -5.23 -1.77 -4.34
N GLN A 219 -5.97 -1.15 -3.42
CA GLN A 219 -7.44 -1.27 -3.32
C GLN A 219 -7.95 -2.72 -3.20
N LYS A 220 -7.11 -3.61 -2.69
CA LYS A 220 -7.43 -5.03 -2.45
C LYS A 220 -7.81 -5.31 -1.00
N GLU A 221 -7.81 -4.28 -0.15
CA GLU A 221 -8.18 -4.36 1.27
C GLU A 221 -7.33 -5.38 2.06
N GLY A 222 -6.11 -5.67 1.57
CA GLY A 222 -5.18 -6.64 2.16
C GLY A 222 -5.49 -8.11 1.83
N CYS A 223 -6.42 -8.40 0.91
CA CYS A 223 -6.76 -9.80 0.58
C CYS A 223 -5.74 -10.47 -0.35
N ASP A 224 -4.86 -9.72 -1.01
CA ASP A 224 -3.82 -10.21 -1.90
C ASP A 224 -2.40 -10.08 -1.34
N GLY A 225 -2.27 -9.71 -0.06
CA GLY A 225 -1.00 -9.63 0.64
C GLY A 225 -0.92 -8.49 1.65
N LEU A 226 0.24 -8.37 2.28
CA LEU A 226 0.51 -7.36 3.30
C LEU A 226 1.51 -6.35 2.77
N ILE A 227 1.11 -5.09 2.68
CA ILE A 227 2.01 -3.98 2.38
C ILE A 227 2.98 -3.78 3.54
N THR A 228 4.26 -3.60 3.24
CA THR A 228 5.32 -3.45 4.25
C THR A 228 6.00 -2.08 4.18
N SER A 229 6.19 -1.53 3.00
CA SER A 229 6.77 -0.21 2.78
C SER A 229 6.36 0.39 1.43
N ALA A 230 6.56 1.69 1.27
CA ALA A 230 6.28 2.38 0.02
C ALA A 230 7.12 3.65 -0.15
N ARG A 231 7.25 4.12 -1.39
CA ARG A 231 7.78 5.43 -1.76
C ARG A 231 6.69 6.25 -2.44
N TRP A 232 6.54 7.47 -1.96
CA TRP A 232 5.54 8.44 -2.38
C TRP A 232 6.17 9.61 -3.14
N VAL A 233 5.47 10.10 -4.15
CA VAL A 233 5.79 11.37 -4.83
C VAL A 233 4.91 12.49 -4.31
#